data_d8692535157fcdedc439f53168099d66
#
_entry.id   d8692535157fcdedc439f53168099d66
#
_cell.length_a   1.000
_cell.length_b   1.000
_cell.length_c   1.000
_cell.angle_alpha   90.00
_cell.angle_beta   90.00
_cell.angle_gamma   90.00
#
_symmetry.space_group_name_H-M   'P 1'
#
loop_
_entity.id
_entity.type
_entity.pdbx_description
1 polymer ?
#
loop_
_entity_poly.entity_id
_entity_poly.type
_entity_poly.pdbx_seq_one_letter_code
_entity_poly.pdbx_strand_id
1 'polypeptide(L)'
;MEDVKTLVGKLTLEEKVHLLSGKTFWTTYPVERLGIPSVKMTDGPHGTREEIEGGSITNVMKDSVPSTCFPSLVVYGSSWDRNLAYECAKAIGQEAATQGVCTVLGPGTNIKRSPLCGRNFEYFSEDPYLSGQMASAFIDGLQSENVGASLKHYCANNQENSRMSIDAIVDERALREIYLPAFETAVKRSEPWQVMCSYNRLNGEYVSESDKMINKVLRDEFGFKGMVVSDWGAINRRVEGVKGGIDLEMPGNNGLHDQAVIDAVNNGTLSMEDLDKAVTHVLEYVQKGEKSKRDGYVCDYASHHALARKMAAAGSVLLKNDNGILPFSKTDKVAIIGALAETPR
;
A
#
# COMPACT_ATOMS: atom_id res chain seq x y z
N MET A 1 -3.37 -13.66 20.85
CA MET A 1 -3.72 -14.80 19.98
C MET A 1 -2.78 -15.96 20.24
N GLU A 2 -3.23 -17.21 20.02
CA GLU A 2 -2.36 -18.40 20.00
C GLU A 2 -1.30 -18.29 18.87
N ASP A 3 -0.33 -19.22 18.85
CA ASP A 3 0.63 -19.25 17.74
C ASP A 3 -0.06 -19.63 16.42
N VAL A 4 0.48 -19.08 15.30
CA VAL A 4 -0.16 -19.18 13.99
C VAL A 4 -0.32 -20.62 13.53
N LYS A 5 0.69 -21.48 13.74
CA LYS A 5 0.63 -22.88 13.31
C LYS A 5 -0.49 -23.65 14.00
N THR A 6 -0.69 -23.40 15.29
CA THR A 6 -1.79 -23.97 16.07
C THR A 6 -3.13 -23.48 15.56
N LEU A 7 -3.27 -22.18 15.24
CA LEU A 7 -4.50 -21.62 14.69
C LEU A 7 -4.84 -22.22 13.33
N VAL A 8 -3.87 -22.31 12.41
CA VAL A 8 -4.07 -22.93 11.08
C VAL A 8 -4.63 -24.35 11.20
N GLY A 9 -4.12 -25.13 12.18
CA GLY A 9 -4.59 -26.49 12.41
C GLY A 9 -6.00 -26.59 13.02
N LYS A 10 -6.52 -25.52 13.64
CA LYS A 10 -7.86 -25.47 14.26
C LYS A 10 -8.94 -24.90 13.32
N LEU A 11 -8.55 -24.23 12.25
CA LEU A 11 -9.48 -23.65 11.28
C LEU A 11 -10.15 -24.73 10.43
N THR A 12 -11.45 -24.56 10.16
CA THR A 12 -12.14 -25.34 9.13
C THR A 12 -11.74 -24.87 7.73
N LEU A 13 -12.06 -25.65 6.69
CA LEU A 13 -11.78 -25.23 5.30
C LEU A 13 -12.48 -23.91 4.96
N GLU A 14 -13.74 -23.77 5.33
CA GLU A 14 -14.53 -22.57 5.10
C GLU A 14 -13.91 -21.35 5.79
N GLU A 15 -13.48 -21.49 7.05
CA GLU A 15 -12.83 -20.40 7.79
C GLU A 15 -11.48 -20.00 7.18
N LYS A 16 -10.68 -20.99 6.72
CA LYS A 16 -9.46 -20.72 5.98
C LYS A 16 -9.71 -19.89 4.73
N VAL A 17 -10.73 -20.28 3.97
CA VAL A 17 -11.09 -19.56 2.73
C VAL A 17 -11.62 -18.16 3.03
N HIS A 18 -12.48 -17.99 4.05
CA HIS A 18 -12.96 -16.67 4.45
C HIS A 18 -11.84 -15.72 4.91
N LEU A 19 -10.81 -16.23 5.59
CA LEU A 19 -9.66 -15.43 5.98
C LEU A 19 -8.87 -14.87 4.80
N LEU A 20 -8.96 -15.48 3.61
CA LEU A 20 -8.29 -14.99 2.41
C LEU A 20 -9.08 -13.91 1.67
N SER A 21 -10.22 -13.48 2.18
CA SER A 21 -11.07 -12.42 1.62
C SER A 21 -11.30 -11.32 2.66
N GLY A 22 -11.45 -10.07 2.20
CA GLY A 22 -11.86 -8.98 3.07
C GLY A 22 -13.27 -9.17 3.61
N LYS A 23 -13.52 -8.71 4.84
CA LYS A 23 -14.87 -8.64 5.41
C LYS A 23 -15.64 -7.43 4.89
N THR A 24 -14.97 -6.29 4.87
CA THR A 24 -15.52 -5.02 4.40
C THR A 24 -14.63 -4.43 3.30
N PHE A 25 -14.82 -3.16 3.00
CA PHE A 25 -13.94 -2.46 2.05
C PHE A 25 -12.51 -2.31 2.59
N TRP A 26 -12.31 -2.29 3.93
CA TRP A 26 -11.02 -2.00 4.58
C TRP A 26 -10.57 -3.00 5.64
N THR A 27 -11.37 -4.02 5.96
CA THR A 27 -11.09 -4.90 7.09
C THR A 27 -10.96 -6.37 6.70
N THR A 28 -10.14 -7.11 7.46
CA THR A 28 -10.01 -8.56 7.32
C THR A 28 -11.17 -9.30 8.00
N TYR A 29 -11.35 -10.57 7.65
CA TYR A 29 -12.35 -11.43 8.28
C TYR A 29 -11.90 -11.87 9.68
N PRO A 30 -12.75 -11.79 10.73
CA PRO A 30 -12.49 -12.36 12.05
C PRO A 30 -12.90 -13.83 12.10
N VAL A 31 -12.31 -14.60 13.03
CA VAL A 31 -12.81 -15.92 13.43
C VAL A 31 -12.97 -15.92 14.96
N GLU A 32 -14.16 -15.49 15.41
CA GLU A 32 -14.43 -15.18 16.83
C GLU A 32 -14.21 -16.39 17.75
N ARG A 33 -14.61 -17.60 17.33
CA ARG A 33 -14.43 -18.83 18.14
C ARG A 33 -12.97 -19.17 18.45
N LEU A 34 -12.03 -18.63 17.64
CA LEU A 34 -10.57 -18.82 17.83
C LEU A 34 -9.88 -17.56 18.33
N GLY A 35 -10.64 -16.51 18.64
CA GLY A 35 -10.10 -15.21 19.06
C GLY A 35 -9.24 -14.53 17.99
N ILE A 36 -9.50 -14.78 16.70
CA ILE A 36 -8.86 -14.10 15.58
C ILE A 36 -9.65 -12.82 15.30
N PRO A 37 -9.07 -11.62 15.57
CA PRO A 37 -9.77 -10.37 15.35
C PRO A 37 -9.77 -9.94 13.88
N SER A 38 -10.64 -8.99 13.56
CA SER A 38 -10.55 -8.18 12.35
C SER A 38 -9.55 -7.05 12.56
N VAL A 39 -8.72 -6.77 11.56
CA VAL A 39 -7.81 -5.62 11.54
C VAL A 39 -8.10 -4.73 10.35
N LYS A 40 -7.83 -3.43 10.51
CA LYS A 40 -8.21 -2.39 9.56
C LYS A 40 -7.00 -1.80 8.86
N MET A 41 -7.10 -1.65 7.56
CA MET A 41 -6.16 -0.91 6.72
C MET A 41 -6.85 0.31 6.11
N THR A 42 -6.10 1.30 5.67
CA THR A 42 -6.64 2.46 4.95
C THR A 42 -5.73 2.88 3.81
N ASP A 43 -6.31 3.50 2.80
CA ASP A 43 -5.53 4.21 1.78
C ASP A 43 -4.88 5.46 2.39
N GLY A 44 -3.92 6.06 1.68
CA GLY A 44 -3.36 7.35 2.05
C GLY A 44 -1.85 7.39 2.24
N PRO A 45 -1.04 7.23 1.17
CA PRO A 45 0.40 7.46 1.24
C PRO A 45 0.78 8.93 1.50
N HIS A 46 -0.19 9.85 1.42
CA HIS A 46 -0.02 11.28 1.67
C HIS A 46 -0.78 11.78 2.92
N GLY A 47 -1.20 10.88 3.78
CA GLY A 47 -2.05 11.07 4.93
C GLY A 47 -3.19 10.05 4.92
N THR A 48 -3.57 9.57 6.09
CA THR A 48 -4.61 8.54 6.24
C THR A 48 -5.94 9.01 5.66
N ARG A 49 -6.63 8.09 4.99
CA ARG A 49 -7.96 8.32 4.44
C ARG A 49 -8.94 7.28 5.00
N GLU A 50 -9.18 7.42 6.28
CA GLU A 50 -10.15 6.60 7.01
C GLU A 50 -11.57 7.07 6.71
N GLU A 51 -12.45 6.14 6.32
CA GLU A 51 -13.85 6.43 6.08
C GLU A 51 -14.62 6.61 7.40
N ILE A 52 -15.55 7.56 7.41
CA ILE A 52 -16.54 7.65 8.49
C ILE A 52 -17.51 6.47 8.35
N GLU A 53 -17.79 5.78 9.46
CA GLU A 53 -18.67 4.60 9.49
C GLU A 53 -20.02 4.87 8.79
N GLY A 54 -20.42 3.96 7.90
CA GLY A 54 -21.64 4.06 7.10
C GLY A 54 -21.43 4.62 5.70
N GLY A 55 -20.20 4.91 5.30
CA GLY A 55 -19.85 5.28 3.93
C GLY A 55 -20.15 4.15 2.92
N SER A 56 -20.75 4.52 1.80
CA SER A 56 -20.94 3.62 0.65
C SER A 56 -19.71 3.67 -0.24
N ILE A 57 -19.45 2.61 -1.04
CA ILE A 57 -18.41 2.61 -2.11
C ILE A 57 -18.48 3.88 -2.98
N THR A 58 -19.66 4.45 -3.16
CA THR A 58 -19.88 5.71 -3.89
C THR A 58 -19.49 6.95 -3.09
N ASN A 59 -19.32 6.86 -1.78
CA ASN A 59 -19.01 7.96 -0.86
C ASN A 59 -17.56 7.94 -0.34
N VAL A 60 -16.77 6.91 -0.66
CA VAL A 60 -15.34 6.75 -0.28
C VAL A 60 -14.49 8.01 -0.54
N MET A 61 -14.92 8.87 -1.43
CA MET A 61 -14.24 10.11 -1.80
C MET A 61 -14.77 11.36 -1.06
N LYS A 62 -15.80 11.24 -0.23
CA LYS A 62 -16.50 12.42 0.32
C LYS A 62 -16.34 12.62 1.82
N ASP A 63 -16.39 11.54 2.60
CA ASP A 63 -16.49 11.64 4.05
C ASP A 63 -15.39 10.82 4.72
N SER A 64 -14.24 11.42 4.93
CA SER A 64 -13.13 10.81 5.66
C SER A 64 -12.89 11.50 6.99
N VAL A 65 -12.36 10.74 7.94
CA VAL A 65 -11.86 11.30 9.20
C VAL A 65 -10.75 12.32 8.88
N PRO A 66 -10.76 13.52 9.48
CA PRO A 66 -9.72 14.50 9.26
C PRO A 66 -8.32 13.95 9.56
N SER A 67 -7.39 14.22 8.68
CA SER A 67 -5.97 13.87 8.80
C SER A 67 -5.09 14.95 8.20
N THR A 68 -3.80 14.92 8.49
CA THR A 68 -2.84 15.86 7.91
C THR A 68 -2.65 15.52 6.42
N CYS A 69 -2.83 16.52 5.55
CA CYS A 69 -2.49 16.42 4.14
C CYS A 69 -0.98 16.63 3.98
N PHE A 70 -0.22 15.55 3.94
CA PHE A 70 1.19 15.60 3.59
C PHE A 70 1.36 15.80 2.08
N PRO A 71 2.49 16.39 1.62
CA PRO A 71 2.78 16.49 0.20
C PRO A 71 2.77 15.13 -0.51
N SER A 72 2.50 15.14 -1.80
CA SER A 72 2.54 13.93 -2.62
C SER A 72 3.96 13.35 -2.71
N LEU A 73 4.10 12.03 -2.98
CA LEU A 73 5.40 11.35 -2.97
C LEU A 73 6.39 11.91 -4.00
N VAL A 74 5.91 12.58 -5.07
CA VAL A 74 6.78 13.30 -6.00
C VAL A 74 7.59 14.40 -5.30
N VAL A 75 7.02 15.06 -4.30
CA VAL A 75 7.70 16.09 -3.49
C VAL A 75 8.77 15.45 -2.61
N TYR A 76 8.49 14.28 -2.04
CA TYR A 76 9.50 13.51 -1.30
C TYR A 76 10.67 13.10 -2.21
N GLY A 77 10.37 12.57 -3.41
CA GLY A 77 11.39 12.22 -4.39
C GLY A 77 12.24 13.41 -4.79
N SER A 78 11.66 14.61 -4.94
CA SER A 78 12.39 15.84 -5.28
C SER A 78 13.28 16.35 -4.15
N SER A 79 12.96 16.05 -2.89
CA SER A 79 13.75 16.50 -1.73
C SER A 79 15.06 15.75 -1.57
N TRP A 80 15.14 14.49 -2.00
CA TRP A 80 16.26 13.56 -1.78
C TRP A 80 16.57 13.33 -0.28
N ASP A 81 15.68 13.75 0.61
CA ASP A 81 15.87 13.70 2.05
C ASP A 81 15.14 12.48 2.65
N ARG A 82 15.87 11.39 2.84
CA ARG A 82 15.35 10.15 3.43
C ARG A 82 14.94 10.33 4.90
N ASN A 83 15.65 11.19 5.64
CA ASN A 83 15.32 11.41 7.05
C ASN A 83 13.99 12.14 7.17
N LEU A 84 13.77 13.16 6.34
CA LEU A 84 12.51 13.89 6.33
C LEU A 84 11.35 13.01 5.83
N ALA A 85 11.60 12.12 4.86
CA ALA A 85 10.61 11.12 4.42
C ALA A 85 10.24 10.17 5.56
N TYR A 86 11.23 9.68 6.32
CA TYR A 86 11.00 8.86 7.51
C TYR A 86 10.13 9.59 8.56
N GLU A 87 10.47 10.83 8.90
CA GLU A 87 9.72 11.61 9.90
C GLU A 87 8.26 11.87 9.47
N CYS A 88 8.04 12.18 8.19
CA CYS A 88 6.68 12.35 7.67
C CYS A 88 5.89 11.04 7.71
N ALA A 89 6.49 9.92 7.30
CA ALA A 89 5.84 8.62 7.35
C ALA A 89 5.56 8.17 8.80
N LYS A 90 6.47 8.48 9.73
CA LYS A 90 6.26 8.28 11.17
C LYS A 90 5.03 9.04 11.66
N ALA A 91 4.90 10.31 11.28
CA ALA A 91 3.73 11.12 11.63
C ALA A 91 2.43 10.54 11.03
N ILE A 92 2.45 10.05 9.77
CA ILE A 92 1.32 9.32 9.18
C ILE A 92 0.99 8.06 9.98
N GLY A 93 2.00 7.32 10.43
CA GLY A 93 1.82 6.16 11.30
C GLY A 93 1.15 6.51 12.64
N GLN A 94 1.50 7.64 13.24
CA GLN A 94 0.87 8.15 14.46
C GLN A 94 -0.61 8.52 14.24
N GLU A 95 -0.95 9.13 13.12
CA GLU A 95 -2.34 9.42 12.77
C GLU A 95 -3.12 8.12 12.52
N ALA A 96 -2.55 7.16 11.80
CA ALA A 96 -3.13 5.84 11.60
C ALA A 96 -3.42 5.13 12.94
N ALA A 97 -2.45 5.15 13.87
CA ALA A 97 -2.64 4.58 15.21
C ALA A 97 -3.77 5.30 15.99
N THR A 98 -3.89 6.63 15.86
CA THR A 98 -5.00 7.42 16.45
C THR A 98 -6.36 6.98 15.90
N GLN A 99 -6.42 6.59 14.63
CA GLN A 99 -7.65 6.16 13.94
C GLN A 99 -7.91 4.65 14.07
N GLY A 100 -7.08 3.91 14.82
CA GLY A 100 -7.20 2.46 14.96
C GLY A 100 -6.90 1.69 13.67
N VAL A 101 -6.13 2.27 12.76
CA VAL A 101 -5.66 1.67 11.50
C VAL A 101 -4.34 0.96 11.74
N CYS A 102 -4.25 -0.30 11.34
CA CYS A 102 -3.03 -1.09 11.53
C CYS A 102 -2.07 -1.06 10.33
N THR A 103 -2.54 -0.64 9.15
CA THR A 103 -1.71 -0.59 7.94
C THR A 103 -2.15 0.54 7.02
N VAL A 104 -1.19 1.31 6.54
CA VAL A 104 -1.39 2.31 5.49
C VAL A 104 -1.01 1.71 4.14
N LEU A 105 -1.90 1.85 3.14
CA LEU A 105 -1.69 1.35 1.79
C LEU A 105 -0.75 2.28 1.01
N GLY A 106 0.51 2.15 1.29
CA GLY A 106 1.63 2.91 0.74
C GLY A 106 2.98 2.45 1.33
N PRO A 107 4.07 2.94 0.75
CA PRO A 107 4.16 3.90 -0.34
C PRO A 107 3.98 3.29 -1.73
N GLY A 108 3.60 4.14 -2.71
CA GLY A 108 3.68 3.80 -4.13
C GLY A 108 5.10 3.98 -4.65
N THR A 109 5.64 2.99 -5.39
CA THR A 109 7.04 3.04 -5.84
C THR A 109 7.24 2.64 -7.31
N ASN A 110 6.16 2.65 -8.11
CA ASN A 110 6.30 2.43 -9.54
C ASN A 110 7.09 3.56 -10.21
N ILE A 111 7.84 3.20 -11.25
CA ILE A 111 8.69 4.14 -11.97
C ILE A 111 7.85 5.09 -12.83
N LYS A 112 8.15 6.38 -12.79
CA LYS A 112 7.52 7.41 -13.62
C LYS A 112 8.04 7.33 -15.05
N ARG A 113 7.61 6.33 -15.80
CA ARG A 113 8.04 6.10 -17.18
C ARG A 113 7.52 7.17 -18.14
N SER A 114 6.27 7.61 -17.95
CA SER A 114 5.62 8.61 -18.77
C SER A 114 5.06 9.73 -17.89
N PRO A 115 5.24 11.02 -18.27
CA PRO A 115 4.65 12.14 -17.54
C PRO A 115 3.12 12.14 -17.59
N LEU A 116 2.51 11.39 -18.51
CA LEU A 116 1.05 11.29 -18.68
C LEU A 116 0.40 10.24 -17.78
N CYS A 117 1.16 9.49 -16.97
CA CYS A 117 0.58 8.55 -16.03
C CYS A 117 -0.19 9.28 -14.94
N GLY A 118 -1.49 8.99 -14.81
CA GLY A 118 -2.39 9.68 -13.86
C GLY A 118 -2.04 9.47 -12.39
N ARG A 119 -1.19 8.49 -12.04
CA ARG A 119 -0.76 8.19 -10.68
C ARG A 119 0.68 8.63 -10.37
N ASN A 120 1.32 9.41 -11.24
CA ASN A 120 2.68 9.91 -10.98
C ASN A 120 2.80 10.73 -9.70
N PHE A 121 1.73 11.36 -9.22
CA PHE A 121 1.74 12.12 -7.97
C PHE A 121 2.06 11.24 -6.74
N GLU A 122 1.66 9.97 -6.75
CA GLU A 122 1.87 9.05 -5.63
C GLU A 122 3.11 8.16 -5.75
N TYR A 123 3.99 8.42 -6.73
CA TYR A 123 5.26 7.74 -6.94
C TYR A 123 6.43 8.69 -6.72
N PHE A 124 7.58 8.17 -6.28
CA PHE A 124 8.74 9.00 -5.92
C PHE A 124 9.47 9.56 -7.13
N SER A 125 9.92 8.71 -8.06
CA SER A 125 10.86 9.09 -9.11
C SER A 125 10.76 8.20 -10.36
N GLU A 126 11.42 8.64 -11.44
CA GLU A 126 11.76 7.80 -12.58
C GLU A 126 12.99 6.92 -12.33
N ASP A 127 13.84 7.33 -11.38
CA ASP A 127 15.03 6.58 -10.99
C ASP A 127 14.68 5.47 -9.99
N PRO A 128 14.93 4.19 -10.33
CA PRO A 128 14.61 3.06 -9.45
C PRO A 128 15.43 3.05 -8.16
N TYR A 129 16.68 3.54 -8.18
CA TYR A 129 17.50 3.64 -6.98
C TYR A 129 16.93 4.64 -5.98
N LEU A 130 16.65 5.87 -6.43
CA LEU A 130 16.06 6.91 -5.58
C LEU A 130 14.69 6.44 -5.05
N SER A 131 13.85 5.87 -5.90
CA SER A 131 12.54 5.33 -5.51
C SER A 131 12.65 4.28 -4.41
N GLY A 132 13.60 3.34 -4.53
CA GLY A 132 13.84 2.31 -3.52
C GLY A 132 14.34 2.87 -2.18
N GLN A 133 15.25 3.86 -2.22
CA GLN A 133 15.77 4.52 -1.00
C GLN A 133 14.68 5.31 -0.26
N MET A 134 13.86 6.05 -0.99
CA MET A 134 12.77 6.84 -0.42
C MET A 134 11.64 5.94 0.10
N ALA A 135 11.29 4.88 -0.64
CA ALA A 135 10.32 3.88 -0.21
C ALA A 135 10.76 3.19 1.09
N SER A 136 12.03 2.79 1.19
CA SER A 136 12.58 2.19 2.41
C SER A 136 12.42 3.13 3.61
N ALA A 137 12.83 4.38 3.48
CA ALA A 137 12.71 5.36 4.56
C ALA A 137 11.25 5.59 4.98
N PHE A 138 10.33 5.61 4.02
CA PHE A 138 8.91 5.75 4.29
C PHE A 138 8.33 4.53 5.04
N ILE A 139 8.69 3.32 4.61
CA ILE A 139 8.29 2.07 5.28
C ILE A 139 8.81 2.04 6.72
N ASP A 140 10.10 2.36 6.91
CA ASP A 140 10.73 2.40 8.23
C ASP A 140 10.04 3.41 9.15
N GLY A 141 9.64 4.58 8.62
CA GLY A 141 8.89 5.59 9.35
C GLY A 141 7.53 5.08 9.84
N LEU A 142 6.70 4.52 8.96
CA LEU A 142 5.40 3.93 9.32
C LEU A 142 5.59 2.82 10.36
N GLN A 143 6.50 1.89 10.11
CA GLN A 143 6.68 0.70 10.93
C GLN A 143 7.36 1.00 12.29
N SER A 144 8.04 2.15 12.43
CA SER A 144 8.54 2.62 13.73
C SER A 144 7.42 2.95 14.72
N GLU A 145 6.21 3.24 14.23
CA GLU A 145 5.02 3.45 15.02
C GLU A 145 4.17 2.18 15.18
N ASN A 146 4.74 1.03 14.81
CA ASN A 146 4.07 -0.27 14.81
C ASN A 146 2.80 -0.28 13.91
N VAL A 147 2.81 0.50 12.84
CA VAL A 147 1.79 0.56 11.79
C VAL A 147 2.41 0.01 10.52
N GLY A 148 1.76 -0.95 9.89
CA GLY A 148 2.27 -1.61 8.69
C GLY A 148 2.31 -0.70 7.47
N ALA A 149 3.28 -0.91 6.60
CA ALA A 149 3.31 -0.37 5.26
C ALA A 149 2.87 -1.44 4.25
N SER A 150 2.10 -1.04 3.23
CA SER A 150 1.77 -1.86 2.06
C SER A 150 2.43 -1.28 0.83
N LEU A 151 3.60 -1.82 0.47
CA LEU A 151 4.38 -1.37 -0.69
C LEU A 151 3.63 -1.66 -1.99
N LYS A 152 3.41 -0.63 -2.83
CA LYS A 152 2.52 -0.75 -4.02
C LYS A 152 3.06 -0.05 -5.26
N HIS A 153 2.62 -0.40 -6.45
CA HIS A 153 1.82 -1.54 -6.88
C HIS A 153 2.73 -2.54 -7.60
N TYR A 154 2.93 -3.67 -7.01
CA TYR A 154 3.83 -4.70 -7.53
C TYR A 154 3.13 -5.48 -8.65
N CYS A 155 3.60 -5.44 -9.90
CA CYS A 155 4.62 -4.58 -10.46
C CYS A 155 4.20 -4.02 -11.84
N ALA A 156 5.03 -3.13 -12.38
CA ALA A 156 4.88 -2.56 -13.73
C ALA A 156 3.56 -1.80 -13.99
N ASN A 157 2.94 -1.23 -12.96
CA ASN A 157 1.78 -0.33 -13.11
C ASN A 157 2.24 1.10 -13.39
N ASN A 158 2.67 1.38 -14.63
CA ASN A 158 3.30 2.64 -15.03
C ASN A 158 2.42 3.50 -15.93
N GLN A 159 1.15 3.14 -16.09
CA GLN A 159 0.11 3.88 -16.82
C GLN A 159 -1.27 3.44 -16.35
N GLU A 160 -2.32 4.27 -16.57
CA GLU A 160 -3.65 4.07 -16.00
C GLU A 160 -4.75 3.79 -17.04
N ASN A 161 -4.43 3.92 -18.35
CA ASN A 161 -5.39 3.61 -19.39
C ASN A 161 -5.71 2.12 -19.39
N SER A 162 -6.99 1.78 -19.17
CA SER A 162 -7.45 0.38 -19.10
C SER A 162 -6.65 -0.47 -18.10
N ARG A 163 -6.25 0.11 -16.96
CA ARG A 163 -5.34 -0.51 -15.99
C ARG A 163 -5.77 -1.90 -15.52
N MET A 164 -7.09 -2.20 -15.52
CA MET A 164 -7.65 -3.50 -15.14
C MET A 164 -7.44 -4.60 -16.19
N SER A 165 -7.01 -4.25 -17.39
CA SER A 165 -6.92 -5.20 -18.51
C SER A 165 -5.69 -5.03 -19.40
N ILE A 166 -4.92 -3.95 -19.23
CA ILE A 166 -3.70 -3.70 -20.03
C ILE A 166 -2.66 -4.79 -19.78
N ASP A 167 -1.89 -5.10 -20.82
CA ASP A 167 -0.70 -5.95 -20.72
C ASP A 167 0.56 -5.11 -20.85
N ALA A 168 1.35 -5.04 -19.80
CA ALA A 168 2.66 -4.40 -19.82
C ALA A 168 3.68 -5.38 -20.42
N ILE A 169 4.06 -5.14 -21.68
CA ILE A 169 5.09 -5.93 -22.35
C ILE A 169 6.45 -5.36 -22.01
N VAL A 170 7.22 -6.11 -21.21
CA VAL A 170 8.51 -5.69 -20.67
C VAL A 170 9.50 -6.84 -20.82
N ASP A 171 10.64 -6.58 -21.49
CA ASP A 171 11.70 -7.57 -21.56
C ASP A 171 12.36 -7.81 -20.19
N GLU A 172 13.02 -8.95 -20.02
CA GLU A 172 13.59 -9.38 -18.74
C GLU A 172 14.64 -8.40 -18.21
N ARG A 173 15.46 -7.81 -19.09
CA ARG A 173 16.49 -6.85 -18.69
C ARG A 173 15.85 -5.56 -18.15
N ALA A 174 14.90 -4.98 -18.89
CA ALA A 174 14.21 -3.77 -18.45
C ALA A 174 13.42 -4.04 -17.16
N LEU A 175 12.79 -5.21 -17.04
CA LEU A 175 12.09 -5.61 -15.83
C LEU A 175 13.03 -5.62 -14.62
N ARG A 176 14.20 -6.26 -14.74
CA ARG A 176 15.19 -6.43 -13.67
C ARG A 176 15.98 -5.17 -13.34
N GLU A 177 16.23 -4.30 -14.31
CA GLU A 177 17.08 -3.11 -14.11
C GLU A 177 16.26 -1.84 -13.79
N ILE A 178 14.97 -1.77 -14.18
CA ILE A 178 14.15 -0.56 -14.06
C ILE A 178 12.91 -0.77 -13.19
N TYR A 179 12.09 -1.79 -13.47
CA TYR A 179 10.76 -1.91 -12.84
C TYR A 179 10.78 -2.57 -11.47
N LEU A 180 11.68 -3.49 -11.24
CA LEU A 180 11.76 -4.27 -9.99
C LEU A 180 12.71 -3.70 -8.92
N PRO A 181 13.81 -2.98 -9.23
CA PRO A 181 14.82 -2.65 -8.22
C PRO A 181 14.31 -1.81 -7.06
N ALA A 182 13.32 -0.92 -7.28
CA ALA A 182 12.74 -0.14 -6.20
C ALA A 182 11.99 -1.03 -5.18
N PHE A 183 11.26 -2.03 -5.67
CA PHE A 183 10.58 -3.03 -4.83
C PHE A 183 11.59 -3.93 -4.11
N GLU A 184 12.59 -4.44 -4.83
CA GLU A 184 13.64 -5.27 -4.26
C GLU A 184 14.37 -4.56 -3.12
N THR A 185 14.76 -3.29 -3.36
CA THR A 185 15.44 -2.46 -2.36
C THR A 185 14.57 -2.28 -1.12
N ALA A 186 13.29 -1.91 -1.30
CA ALA A 186 12.37 -1.67 -0.20
C ALA A 186 12.09 -2.95 0.60
N VAL A 187 11.89 -4.08 -0.06
CA VAL A 187 11.67 -5.38 0.59
C VAL A 187 12.89 -5.81 1.40
N LYS A 188 14.09 -5.77 0.80
CA LYS A 188 15.33 -6.24 1.46
C LYS A 188 15.79 -5.34 2.61
N ARG A 189 15.47 -4.03 2.57
CA ARG A 189 15.94 -3.07 3.58
C ARG A 189 14.96 -2.86 4.72
N SER A 190 13.66 -2.90 4.44
CA SER A 190 12.63 -2.40 5.36
C SER A 190 11.53 -3.41 5.67
N GLU A 191 11.53 -4.57 5.02
CA GLU A 191 10.60 -5.69 5.29
C GLU A 191 9.14 -5.20 5.50
N PRO A 192 8.49 -4.61 4.47
CA PRO A 192 7.12 -4.13 4.60
C PRO A 192 6.19 -5.25 5.07
N TRP A 193 5.16 -4.91 5.89
CA TRP A 193 4.20 -5.92 6.34
C TRP A 193 3.39 -6.49 5.21
N GLN A 194 3.14 -5.67 4.19
CA GLN A 194 2.39 -6.05 3.00
C GLN A 194 3.10 -5.59 1.72
N VAL A 195 2.84 -6.33 0.65
CA VAL A 195 3.04 -5.89 -0.73
C VAL A 195 1.69 -5.99 -1.45
N MET A 196 1.27 -4.91 -2.11
CA MET A 196 0.05 -4.92 -2.90
C MET A 196 0.40 -5.20 -4.35
N CYS A 197 -0.22 -6.24 -4.95
CA CYS A 197 -0.08 -6.51 -6.37
C CYS A 197 -0.78 -5.44 -7.21
N SER A 198 -0.36 -5.32 -8.47
CA SER A 198 -0.96 -4.39 -9.43
C SER A 198 -2.15 -5.00 -10.17
N TYR A 199 -2.92 -4.14 -10.85
CA TYR A 199 -4.06 -4.57 -11.68
C TYR A 199 -3.66 -5.22 -13.00
N ASN A 200 -2.55 -4.77 -13.60
CA ASN A 200 -2.19 -5.06 -14.99
C ASN A 200 -1.70 -6.50 -15.19
N ARG A 201 -1.75 -6.91 -16.44
CA ARG A 201 -0.94 -8.06 -16.88
C ARG A 201 0.51 -7.63 -17.06
N LEU A 202 1.39 -8.60 -16.93
CA LEU A 202 2.80 -8.49 -17.29
C LEU A 202 3.16 -9.64 -18.22
N ASN A 203 3.48 -9.33 -19.47
CA ASN A 203 3.82 -10.32 -20.50
C ASN A 203 2.77 -11.44 -20.64
N GLY A 204 1.49 -11.04 -20.66
CA GLY A 204 0.34 -11.92 -20.92
C GLY A 204 -0.36 -12.46 -19.66
N GLU A 205 0.25 -12.38 -18.47
CA GLU A 205 -0.29 -12.93 -17.23
C GLU A 205 -0.62 -11.81 -16.23
N TYR A 206 -1.77 -11.89 -15.55
CA TYR A 206 -2.06 -10.97 -14.45
C TYR A 206 -1.05 -11.15 -13.33
N VAL A 207 -0.52 -10.05 -12.80
CA VAL A 207 0.46 -10.12 -11.70
C VAL A 207 -0.17 -10.81 -10.48
N SER A 208 -1.46 -10.61 -10.25
CA SER A 208 -2.22 -11.28 -9.17
C SER A 208 -2.36 -12.80 -9.31
N GLU A 209 -1.98 -13.37 -10.45
CA GLU A 209 -2.07 -14.82 -10.73
C GLU A 209 -0.70 -15.43 -11.00
N SER A 210 0.36 -14.62 -11.01
CA SER A 210 1.67 -15.00 -11.49
C SER A 210 2.55 -15.62 -10.43
N ASP A 211 2.71 -16.95 -10.46
CA ASP A 211 3.70 -17.68 -9.65
C ASP A 211 5.12 -17.12 -9.87
N LYS A 212 5.48 -16.81 -11.13
CA LYS A 212 6.79 -16.23 -11.45
C LYS A 212 7.02 -14.93 -10.68
N MET A 213 6.05 -14.00 -10.68
CA MET A 213 6.26 -12.68 -10.10
C MET A 213 6.16 -12.71 -8.58
N ILE A 214 5.18 -13.42 -8.02
CA ILE A 214 4.96 -13.39 -6.57
C ILE A 214 5.82 -14.42 -5.85
N ASN A 215 5.71 -15.72 -6.20
CA ASN A 215 6.45 -16.73 -5.45
C ASN A 215 7.94 -16.69 -5.81
N LYS A 216 8.32 -16.71 -7.12
CA LYS A 216 9.73 -16.79 -7.49
C LYS A 216 10.48 -15.48 -7.30
N VAL A 217 9.98 -14.37 -7.83
CA VAL A 217 10.71 -13.09 -7.76
C VAL A 217 10.53 -12.43 -6.40
N LEU A 218 9.29 -12.16 -5.98
CA LEU A 218 9.05 -11.40 -4.74
C LEU A 218 9.45 -12.21 -3.49
N ARG A 219 9.00 -13.47 -3.40
CA ARG A 219 9.27 -14.28 -2.20
C ARG A 219 10.64 -14.93 -2.21
N ASP A 220 10.98 -15.71 -3.27
CA ASP A 220 12.22 -16.48 -3.28
C ASP A 220 13.46 -15.59 -3.51
N GLU A 221 13.45 -14.69 -4.52
CA GLU A 221 14.63 -13.87 -4.84
C GLU A 221 14.78 -12.64 -3.93
N PHE A 222 13.67 -11.89 -3.66
CA PHE A 222 13.76 -10.72 -2.79
C PHE A 222 13.67 -11.07 -1.31
N GLY A 223 13.19 -12.27 -0.97
CA GLY A 223 13.08 -12.74 0.41
C GLY A 223 11.87 -12.19 1.16
N PHE A 224 10.80 -11.78 0.45
CA PHE A 224 9.61 -11.24 1.08
C PHE A 224 8.86 -12.29 1.90
N LYS A 225 8.62 -12.00 3.17
CA LYS A 225 7.95 -12.90 4.13
C LYS A 225 6.57 -12.43 4.56
N GLY A 226 6.19 -11.22 4.16
CA GLY A 226 4.92 -10.61 4.57
C GLY A 226 3.73 -11.10 3.74
N MET A 227 2.59 -10.46 3.94
CA MET A 227 1.34 -10.75 3.25
C MET A 227 1.29 -10.06 1.88
N VAL A 228 0.89 -10.79 0.83
CA VAL A 228 0.57 -10.19 -0.48
C VAL A 228 -0.93 -9.96 -0.56
N VAL A 229 -1.31 -8.69 -0.68
CA VAL A 229 -2.70 -8.27 -0.85
C VAL A 229 -2.97 -7.92 -2.31
N SER A 230 -4.19 -8.19 -2.79
CA SER A 230 -4.62 -7.69 -4.10
C SER A 230 -4.80 -6.18 -4.08
N ASP A 231 -4.58 -5.49 -5.20
CA ASP A 231 -5.23 -4.19 -5.37
C ASP A 231 -6.76 -4.38 -5.39
N TRP A 232 -7.53 -3.33 -5.11
CA TRP A 232 -8.98 -3.40 -4.88
C TRP A 232 -9.73 -3.84 -6.14
N GLY A 233 -10.16 -5.13 -6.12
CA GLY A 233 -10.81 -5.75 -7.28
C GLY A 233 -9.87 -6.27 -8.36
N ALA A 234 -8.59 -6.48 -8.05
CA ALA A 234 -7.59 -6.97 -9.00
C ALA A 234 -7.61 -8.50 -9.24
N ILE A 235 -8.47 -9.23 -8.54
CA ILE A 235 -8.56 -10.69 -8.70
C ILE A 235 -9.51 -11.04 -9.84
N ASN A 236 -9.00 -11.76 -10.84
CA ASN A 236 -9.81 -12.27 -11.95
C ASN A 236 -10.13 -13.75 -11.77
N ARG A 237 -9.14 -14.57 -11.36
CA ARG A 237 -9.29 -15.99 -11.10
C ARG A 237 -8.72 -16.31 -9.71
N ARG A 238 -9.62 -16.45 -8.72
CA ARG A 238 -9.22 -16.55 -7.31
C ARG A 238 -8.33 -17.76 -7.00
N VAL A 239 -8.65 -18.92 -7.58
CA VAL A 239 -7.87 -20.15 -7.37
C VAL A 239 -6.45 -19.98 -7.88
N GLU A 240 -6.29 -19.46 -9.08
CA GLU A 240 -4.98 -19.15 -9.67
C GLU A 240 -4.25 -18.07 -8.85
N GLY A 241 -4.97 -17.09 -8.30
CA GLY A 241 -4.39 -16.09 -7.42
C GLY A 241 -3.78 -16.72 -6.16
N VAL A 242 -4.47 -17.65 -5.49
CA VAL A 242 -3.90 -18.37 -4.33
C VAL A 242 -2.66 -19.17 -4.73
N LYS A 243 -2.72 -19.91 -5.84
CA LYS A 243 -1.56 -20.63 -6.38
C LYS A 243 -0.40 -19.70 -6.72
N GLY A 244 -0.72 -18.54 -7.30
CA GLY A 244 0.25 -17.52 -7.66
C GLY A 244 0.87 -16.81 -6.47
N GLY A 245 0.31 -16.97 -5.26
CA GLY A 245 0.88 -16.42 -4.02
C GLY A 245 0.16 -15.19 -3.45
N ILE A 246 -1.03 -14.84 -3.95
CA ILE A 246 -1.91 -13.84 -3.31
C ILE A 246 -2.52 -14.42 -2.04
N ASP A 247 -2.28 -13.77 -0.93
CA ASP A 247 -2.80 -14.19 0.37
C ASP A 247 -4.18 -13.61 0.65
N LEU A 248 -4.39 -12.29 0.46
CA LEU A 248 -5.62 -11.60 0.78
C LEU A 248 -6.23 -10.91 -0.44
N GLU A 249 -7.48 -11.23 -0.76
CA GLU A 249 -8.28 -10.52 -1.74
C GLU A 249 -9.02 -9.34 -1.10
N MET A 250 -8.88 -8.15 -1.68
CA MET A 250 -9.60 -6.93 -1.29
C MET A 250 -10.31 -6.29 -2.50
N PRO A 251 -11.41 -5.56 -2.27
CA PRO A 251 -12.15 -5.42 -1.03
C PRO A 251 -12.97 -6.67 -0.68
N GLY A 252 -13.64 -6.65 0.47
CA GLY A 252 -14.61 -7.70 0.83
C GLY A 252 -15.68 -7.84 -0.26
N ASN A 253 -15.93 -9.06 -0.69
CA ASN A 253 -16.85 -9.42 -1.78
C ASN A 253 -18.02 -10.32 -1.35
N ASN A 254 -18.26 -10.41 -0.03
CA ASN A 254 -19.29 -11.27 0.58
C ASN A 254 -19.14 -12.76 0.21
N GLY A 255 -17.91 -13.25 0.06
CA GLY A 255 -17.63 -14.66 -0.25
C GLY A 255 -17.88 -15.06 -1.71
N LEU A 256 -17.93 -14.10 -2.64
CA LEU A 256 -18.21 -14.37 -4.06
C LEU A 256 -17.32 -15.47 -4.65
N HIS A 257 -16.07 -15.54 -4.23
CA HIS A 257 -15.09 -16.50 -4.76
C HIS A 257 -14.84 -17.69 -3.84
N ASP A 258 -15.42 -17.70 -2.65
CA ASP A 258 -15.10 -18.70 -1.61
C ASP A 258 -15.43 -20.12 -2.07
N GLN A 259 -16.60 -20.33 -2.67
CA GLN A 259 -17.01 -21.66 -3.13
C GLN A 259 -16.06 -22.23 -4.17
N ALA A 260 -15.53 -21.39 -5.08
CA ALA A 260 -14.56 -21.84 -6.09
C ALA A 260 -13.27 -22.33 -5.45
N VAL A 261 -12.80 -21.69 -4.38
CA VAL A 261 -11.59 -22.10 -3.64
C VAL A 261 -11.86 -23.40 -2.87
N ILE A 262 -13.02 -23.52 -2.20
CA ILE A 262 -13.43 -24.75 -1.49
C ILE A 262 -13.49 -25.94 -2.47
N ASP A 263 -14.14 -25.74 -3.61
CA ASP A 263 -14.25 -26.79 -4.64
C ASP A 263 -12.87 -27.20 -5.19
N ALA A 264 -11.97 -26.22 -5.40
CA ALA A 264 -10.63 -26.47 -5.89
C ALA A 264 -9.77 -27.28 -4.90
N VAL A 265 -9.94 -27.04 -3.60
CA VAL A 265 -9.28 -27.85 -2.56
C VAL A 265 -9.88 -29.25 -2.53
N ASN A 266 -11.19 -29.40 -2.55
CA ASN A 266 -11.90 -30.69 -2.48
C ASN A 266 -11.60 -31.59 -3.68
N ASN A 267 -11.40 -31.03 -4.87
CA ASN A 267 -11.07 -31.78 -6.08
C ASN A 267 -9.55 -31.91 -6.35
N GLY A 268 -8.69 -31.35 -5.46
CA GLY A 268 -7.23 -31.43 -5.55
C GLY A 268 -6.60 -30.49 -6.57
N THR A 269 -7.37 -29.55 -7.15
CA THR A 269 -6.84 -28.53 -8.07
C THR A 269 -6.01 -27.47 -7.33
N LEU A 270 -6.36 -27.16 -6.08
CA LEU A 270 -5.59 -26.36 -5.15
C LEU A 270 -5.13 -27.25 -3.98
N SER A 271 -3.85 -27.21 -3.64
CA SER A 271 -3.35 -27.97 -2.49
C SER A 271 -3.76 -27.33 -1.17
N MET A 272 -3.98 -28.14 -0.13
CA MET A 272 -4.17 -27.64 1.22
C MET A 272 -2.94 -26.89 1.73
N GLU A 273 -1.75 -27.28 1.27
CA GLU A 273 -0.49 -26.62 1.64
C GLU A 273 -0.43 -25.18 1.12
N ASP A 274 -0.83 -24.93 -0.13
CA ASP A 274 -0.89 -23.57 -0.69
C ASP A 274 -1.94 -22.71 0.04
N LEU A 275 -3.10 -23.29 0.36
CA LEU A 275 -4.12 -22.62 1.16
C LEU A 275 -3.58 -22.26 2.57
N ASP A 276 -2.96 -23.20 3.26
CA ASP A 276 -2.43 -23.03 4.61
C ASP A 276 -1.27 -22.02 4.64
N LYS A 277 -0.46 -21.96 3.60
CA LYS A 277 0.57 -20.94 3.42
C LYS A 277 -0.03 -19.54 3.36
N ALA A 278 -1.04 -19.32 2.52
CA ALA A 278 -1.72 -18.03 2.41
C ALA A 278 -2.40 -17.65 3.74
N VAL A 279 -3.11 -18.58 4.40
CA VAL A 279 -3.72 -18.38 5.71
C VAL A 279 -2.67 -18.01 6.77
N THR A 280 -1.50 -18.64 6.73
CA THR A 280 -0.39 -18.33 7.65
C THR A 280 0.03 -16.87 7.52
N HIS A 281 0.26 -16.36 6.31
CA HIS A 281 0.63 -14.97 6.08
C HIS A 281 -0.45 -13.98 6.56
N VAL A 282 -1.73 -14.31 6.32
CA VAL A 282 -2.84 -13.48 6.81
C VAL A 282 -2.88 -13.45 8.33
N LEU A 283 -2.72 -14.61 9.01
CA LEU A 283 -2.72 -14.68 10.47
C LEU A 283 -1.52 -13.96 11.10
N GLU A 284 -0.33 -14.09 10.53
CA GLU A 284 0.86 -13.34 10.97
C GLU A 284 0.63 -11.83 10.83
N TYR A 285 0.02 -11.41 9.73
CA TYR A 285 -0.38 -10.02 9.52
C TYR A 285 -1.40 -9.55 10.56
N VAL A 286 -2.46 -10.33 10.80
CA VAL A 286 -3.48 -10.01 11.82
C VAL A 286 -2.87 -9.91 13.22
N GLN A 287 -1.91 -10.78 13.57
CA GLN A 287 -1.19 -10.69 14.84
C GLN A 287 -0.36 -9.41 14.98
N LYS A 288 0.28 -8.94 13.91
CA LYS A 288 0.97 -7.65 13.89
C LYS A 288 -0.02 -6.50 14.05
N GLY A 289 -1.13 -6.54 13.32
CA GLY A 289 -2.18 -5.53 13.38
C GLY A 289 -2.84 -5.43 14.76
N GLU A 290 -3.05 -6.54 15.45
CA GLU A 290 -3.56 -6.52 16.84
C GLU A 290 -2.60 -5.83 17.80
N LYS A 291 -1.30 -6.05 17.63
CA LYS A 291 -0.26 -5.40 18.45
C LYS A 291 -0.09 -3.91 18.15
N SER A 292 -0.59 -3.42 17.01
CA SER A 292 -0.51 -2.00 16.64
C SER A 292 -1.52 -1.12 17.38
N LYS A 293 -2.55 -1.71 17.96
CA LYS A 293 -3.61 -0.98 18.67
C LYS A 293 -3.07 -0.18 19.85
N ARG A 294 -3.49 1.08 19.95
CA ARG A 294 -3.13 2.01 21.03
C ARG A 294 -4.38 2.67 21.56
N ASP A 295 -5.02 2.04 22.54
CA ASP A 295 -6.28 2.55 23.10
C ASP A 295 -6.12 3.96 23.69
N GLY A 296 -6.98 4.89 23.25
CA GLY A 296 -6.97 6.28 23.72
C GLY A 296 -5.78 7.12 23.23
N TYR A 297 -4.94 6.62 22.34
CA TYR A 297 -3.84 7.40 21.78
C TYR A 297 -4.36 8.48 20.83
N VAL A 298 -3.85 9.71 20.98
CA VAL A 298 -4.10 10.85 20.09
C VAL A 298 -2.76 11.50 19.75
N CYS A 299 -2.51 11.66 18.46
CA CYS A 299 -1.29 12.29 17.96
C CYS A 299 -1.36 13.85 18.00
N ASP A 300 -0.20 14.51 17.82
CA ASP A 300 -0.09 15.96 17.73
C ASP A 300 -0.23 16.43 16.28
N TYR A 301 -1.47 16.66 15.83
CA TYR A 301 -1.77 17.16 14.49
C TYR A 301 -1.12 18.52 14.17
N ALA A 302 -0.88 19.38 15.17
CA ALA A 302 -0.23 20.68 14.95
C ALA A 302 1.24 20.51 14.53
N SER A 303 1.96 19.60 15.18
CA SER A 303 3.34 19.26 14.80
C SER A 303 3.39 18.57 13.42
N HIS A 304 2.43 17.72 13.10
CA HIS A 304 2.32 17.07 11.80
C HIS A 304 2.08 18.06 10.66
N HIS A 305 1.20 19.07 10.89
CA HIS A 305 1.01 20.15 9.92
C HIS A 305 2.30 20.94 9.68
N ALA A 306 3.05 21.27 10.75
CA ALA A 306 4.33 21.95 10.62
C ALA A 306 5.35 21.11 9.83
N LEU A 307 5.37 19.78 10.05
CA LEU A 307 6.23 18.84 9.34
C LEU A 307 5.84 18.73 7.85
N ALA A 308 4.54 18.67 7.53
CA ALA A 308 4.04 18.69 6.15
C ALA A 308 4.50 19.95 5.39
N ARG A 309 4.44 21.12 6.04
CA ARG A 309 4.97 22.37 5.47
C ARG A 309 6.48 22.31 5.24
N LYS A 310 7.23 21.72 6.17
CA LYS A 310 8.68 21.54 6.03
C LYS A 310 9.01 20.65 4.83
N MET A 311 8.29 19.55 4.66
CA MET A 311 8.45 18.65 3.50
C MET A 311 8.10 19.37 2.19
N ALA A 312 7.01 20.14 2.14
CA ALA A 312 6.62 20.90 0.96
C ALA A 312 7.73 21.89 0.53
N ALA A 313 8.33 22.59 1.49
CA ALA A 313 9.43 23.51 1.24
C ALA A 313 10.70 22.78 0.77
N ALA A 314 11.05 21.64 1.40
CA ALA A 314 12.24 20.86 1.07
C ALA A 314 12.18 20.23 -0.33
N GLY A 315 10.98 19.84 -0.79
CA GLY A 315 10.79 19.27 -2.11
C GLY A 315 10.54 20.29 -3.23
N SER A 316 10.41 21.57 -2.89
CA SER A 316 10.22 22.63 -3.89
C SER A 316 11.54 23.01 -4.56
N VAL A 317 11.59 23.02 -5.89
CA VAL A 317 12.76 23.36 -6.68
C VAL A 317 12.56 24.68 -7.39
N LEU A 318 13.42 25.66 -7.14
CA LEU A 318 13.39 26.95 -7.82
C LEU A 318 14.00 26.80 -9.22
N LEU A 319 13.18 26.67 -10.25
CA LEU A 319 13.63 26.44 -11.62
C LEU A 319 14.10 27.70 -12.33
N LYS A 320 13.56 28.87 -11.95
CA LYS A 320 13.88 30.16 -12.58
C LYS A 320 13.67 31.31 -11.59
N ASN A 321 14.63 32.22 -11.49
CA ASN A 321 14.53 33.43 -10.69
C ASN A 321 15.31 34.57 -11.36
N ASP A 322 14.88 34.93 -12.60
CA ASP A 322 15.49 36.01 -13.35
C ASP A 322 15.31 37.33 -12.61
N ASN A 323 16.37 38.15 -12.57
CA ASN A 323 16.42 39.42 -11.84
C ASN A 323 16.24 39.30 -10.31
N GLY A 324 16.33 38.11 -9.71
CA GLY A 324 16.28 37.93 -8.26
C GLY A 324 14.94 38.40 -7.63
N ILE A 325 13.82 38.20 -8.29
CA ILE A 325 12.49 38.59 -7.79
C ILE A 325 12.06 37.84 -6.53
N LEU A 326 12.59 36.65 -6.34
CA LEU A 326 12.40 35.85 -5.14
C LEU A 326 13.66 35.86 -4.26
N PRO A 327 13.54 35.89 -2.91
CA PRO A 327 12.28 35.97 -2.14
C PRO A 327 11.65 37.36 -2.18
N PHE A 328 10.32 37.40 -2.11
CA PHE A 328 9.59 38.67 -1.97
C PHE A 328 9.96 39.37 -0.67
N SER A 329 10.02 40.72 -0.72
CA SER A 329 10.05 41.53 0.48
C SER A 329 8.70 41.51 1.19
N LYS A 330 8.69 41.69 2.53
CA LYS A 330 7.46 41.80 3.30
C LYS A 330 6.60 43.03 2.90
N THR A 331 7.17 43.98 2.19
CA THR A 331 6.51 45.19 1.71
C THR A 331 6.02 45.06 0.27
N ASP A 332 6.35 43.99 -0.44
CA ASP A 332 5.95 43.81 -1.83
C ASP A 332 4.45 43.57 -1.93
N LYS A 333 3.86 44.10 -2.99
CA LYS A 333 2.46 43.83 -3.33
C LYS A 333 2.40 42.54 -4.16
N VAL A 334 1.79 41.52 -3.61
CA VAL A 334 1.66 40.20 -4.24
C VAL A 334 0.20 39.95 -4.60
N ALA A 335 -0.08 39.55 -5.84
CA ALA A 335 -1.38 39.07 -6.26
C ALA A 335 -1.37 37.53 -6.28
N ILE A 336 -2.33 36.91 -5.61
CA ILE A 336 -2.57 35.46 -5.65
C ILE A 336 -3.78 35.22 -6.55
N ILE A 337 -3.60 34.44 -7.62
CA ILE A 337 -4.60 34.29 -8.68
C ILE A 337 -4.95 32.80 -8.87
N GLY A 338 -6.24 32.52 -8.98
CA GLY A 338 -6.78 31.20 -9.23
C GLY A 338 -7.75 30.71 -8.16
N ALA A 339 -8.63 29.78 -8.50
CA ALA A 339 -9.65 29.27 -7.57
C ALA A 339 -9.07 28.64 -6.31
N LEU A 340 -7.92 27.96 -6.40
CA LEU A 340 -7.25 27.35 -5.23
C LEU A 340 -6.59 28.37 -4.30
N ALA A 341 -6.43 29.62 -4.74
CA ALA A 341 -5.97 30.73 -3.89
C ALA A 341 -7.08 31.22 -2.95
N GLU A 342 -8.33 31.13 -3.40
CA GLU A 342 -9.51 31.50 -2.62
C GLU A 342 -10.03 30.35 -1.76
N THR A 343 -10.07 29.14 -2.33
CA THR A 343 -10.57 27.92 -1.67
C THR A 343 -9.52 26.82 -1.80
N PRO A 344 -8.50 26.78 -0.92
CA PRO A 344 -7.50 25.73 -0.91
C PRO A 344 -8.15 24.37 -0.58
N ARG A 345 -7.66 23.34 -1.25
CA ARG A 345 -8.09 21.95 -1.02
C ARG A 345 -7.11 21.23 -0.13
#